data_5c7d9a008502f08aa791ddb741fde8d8
#
_entry.id   5c7d9a008502f08aa791ddb741fde8d8
#
_cell.length_a   1.000
_cell.length_b   1.000
_cell.length_c   1.000
_cell.angle_alpha   90.00
_cell.angle_beta   90.00
_cell.angle_gamma   90.00
#
_symmetry.space_group_name_H-M   'P 1'
#
loop_
_entity.id
_entity.type
_entity.pdbx_description
1 polymer ?
#
loop_
_entity_poly.entity_id
_entity_poly.type
_entity_poly.pdbx_seq_one_letter_code
_entity_poly.pdbx_strand_id
1 'polypeptide(L)'
;MGRTPLLIPLALAALAAGSALAQQPIRPLPKVGSCPLGYYSSGSYCVPSSGGNTLGAIEKSGNSCPLGFYGSGNYCVSSPSNDREAIEKVGKSCPLGWYGSNGYCVKSR
;
A
#
# COMPACT_ATOMS: atom_id res chain seq x y z
N MET A 1 -14.38 -40.67 29.62
CA MET A 1 -14.30 -40.16 29.45
C MET A 1 -13.70 -39.51 28.82
N GLY A 2 -13.51 -39.16 28.51
CA GLY A 2 -13.03 -38.51 27.98
C GLY A 2 -12.85 -37.66 27.31
N ARG A 3 -12.66 -37.25 27.19
CA ARG A 3 -12.53 -36.42 26.71
C ARG A 3 -11.98 -35.85 25.95
N THR A 4 -11.75 -35.36 25.71
CA THR A 4 -11.32 -34.76 25.12
C THR A 4 -10.97 -34.03 24.45
N PRO A 5 -10.70 -33.71 24.22
CA PRO A 5 -10.38 -32.82 23.72
C PRO A 5 -10.16 -32.20 22.90
N LEU A 6 -9.96 -31.76 22.72
CA LEU A 6 -9.77 -31.08 22.05
C LEU A 6 -9.31 -30.39 21.45
N LEU A 7 -9.13 -29.96 21.37
CA LEU A 7 -8.79 -29.26 20.94
C LEU A 7 -8.25 -28.71 20.21
N ILE A 8 -7.98 -28.17 20.12
CA ILE A 8 -7.52 -27.63 19.58
C ILE A 8 -7.25 -27.13 18.71
N PRO A 9 -7.01 -26.83 18.42
CA PRO A 9 -6.62 -26.34 17.53
C PRO A 9 -6.64 -25.23 17.07
N LEU A 10 -6.75 -24.81 17.06
CA LEU A 10 -6.83 -23.83 16.74
C LEU A 10 -5.95 -23.15 16.32
N ALA A 11 -5.68 -22.88 16.59
CA ALA A 11 -4.67 -22.24 16.53
C ALA A 11 -4.25 -21.95 15.32
N LEU A 12 -4.02 -22.33 14.93
CA LEU A 12 -3.55 -22.28 13.88
C LEU A 12 -3.82 -21.28 13.09
N ALA A 13 -4.49 -21.13 13.03
CA ALA A 13 -4.92 -20.25 12.22
C ALA A 13 -4.18 -19.10 12.13
N ALA A 14 -3.98 -18.60 13.02
CA ALA A 14 -3.33 -17.51 12.99
C ALA A 14 -2.37 -17.34 12.09
N LEU A 15 -1.73 -18.13 11.97
CA LEU A 15 -0.72 -18.00 11.23
C LEU A 15 -0.87 -17.44 10.03
N ALA A 16 -1.54 -17.79 9.41
CA ALA A 16 -1.59 -17.37 8.14
C ALA A 16 -1.47 -15.96 8.03
N ALA A 17 -2.06 -15.30 8.77
CA ALA A 17 -1.99 -13.99 8.63
C ALA A 17 -0.68 -13.44 8.48
N GLY A 18 0.18 -13.93 9.11
CA GLY A 18 1.44 -13.29 9.09
C GLY A 18 2.04 -13.12 7.76
N SER A 19 1.64 -13.87 6.87
CA SER A 19 2.34 -13.79 5.65
C SER A 19 1.84 -12.68 4.80
N ALA A 20 1.11 -11.82 5.31
CA ALA A 20 0.58 -10.76 4.52
C ALA A 20 1.63 -10.06 3.70
N LEU A 21 1.34 -9.83 2.49
CA LEU A 21 2.20 -9.07 1.63
C LEU A 21 2.11 -7.60 2.00
N ALA A 22 3.19 -6.87 1.78
CA ALA A 22 3.26 -5.48 2.15
C ALA A 22 2.81 -4.61 0.98
N GLN A 23 1.56 -4.71 0.61
CA GLN A 23 1.04 -3.89 -0.46
C GLN A 23 0.85 -2.45 0.00
N GLN A 24 0.76 -1.55 -0.97
CA GLN A 24 0.52 -0.16 -0.67
C GLN A 24 -0.82 -0.01 0.05
N PRO A 25 -0.84 0.66 1.19
CA PRO A 25 -2.09 0.85 1.92
C PRO A 25 -3.10 1.64 1.12
N ILE A 26 -4.37 1.32 1.27
CA ILE A 26 -5.46 2.02 0.62
C ILE A 26 -6.06 2.95 1.68
N ARG A 27 -5.86 4.25 1.49
CA ARG A 27 -6.30 5.21 2.49
C ARG A 27 -6.56 6.56 1.84
N PRO A 28 -7.25 7.47 2.50
CA PRO A 28 -7.43 8.81 1.94
C PRO A 28 -6.09 9.50 1.75
N LEU A 29 -6.02 10.31 0.71
CA LEU A 29 -4.82 11.07 0.37
C LEU A 29 -5.17 12.54 0.29
N PRO A 30 -4.23 13.43 0.58
CA PRO A 30 -4.45 14.84 0.33
C PRO A 30 -4.76 15.06 -1.15
N LYS A 31 -5.71 15.92 -1.44
CA LYS A 31 -6.10 16.16 -2.82
C LYS A 31 -5.17 17.17 -3.46
N VAL A 32 -4.55 16.79 -4.56
CA VAL A 32 -3.68 17.65 -5.32
C VAL A 32 -4.15 17.56 -6.77
N GLY A 33 -4.95 18.51 -7.19
CA GLY A 33 -5.55 18.42 -8.52
C GLY A 33 -6.63 17.37 -8.54
N SER A 34 -6.60 16.51 -9.53
CA SER A 34 -7.59 15.44 -9.65
C SER A 34 -7.19 14.24 -8.80
N CYS A 35 -8.14 13.45 -8.42
CA CYS A 35 -7.86 12.25 -7.65
C CYS A 35 -7.38 11.12 -8.56
N PRO A 36 -6.60 10.20 -8.02
CA PRO A 36 -6.13 9.08 -8.83
C PRO A 36 -7.24 8.09 -9.12
N LEU A 37 -6.95 7.19 -10.03
CA LEU A 37 -7.90 6.18 -10.44
C LEU A 37 -8.35 5.38 -9.22
N GLY A 38 -9.66 5.21 -9.10
CA GLY A 38 -10.21 4.45 -7.97
C GLY A 38 -10.52 5.29 -6.75
N TYR A 39 -10.28 6.60 -6.82
CA TYR A 39 -10.53 7.50 -5.71
C TYR A 39 -11.49 8.60 -6.15
N TYR A 40 -12.21 9.16 -5.22
CA TYR A 40 -13.09 10.27 -5.52
C TYR A 40 -12.82 11.43 -4.56
N SER A 41 -13.19 12.61 -4.99
CA SER A 41 -12.92 13.83 -4.25
C SER A 41 -13.92 14.01 -3.12
N SER A 42 -13.41 14.29 -1.94
CA SER A 42 -14.24 14.59 -0.79
C SER A 42 -13.52 15.64 0.04
N GLY A 43 -14.01 16.88 -0.04
CA GLY A 43 -13.32 17.97 0.63
C GLY A 43 -11.93 18.14 0.10
N SER A 44 -10.97 18.19 0.98
CA SER A 44 -9.56 18.34 0.60
C SER A 44 -8.85 17.01 0.42
N TYR A 45 -9.60 15.95 0.27
CA TYR A 45 -9.03 14.61 0.18
C TYR A 45 -9.52 13.85 -1.02
N CYS A 46 -8.73 12.87 -1.41
CA CYS A 46 -9.14 11.84 -2.35
C CYS A 46 -9.41 10.59 -1.54
N VAL A 47 -10.61 10.07 -1.63
CA VAL A 47 -11.05 8.97 -0.77
C VAL A 47 -11.22 7.72 -1.61
N PRO A 48 -10.73 6.57 -1.12
CA PRO A 48 -10.87 5.34 -1.89
C PRO A 48 -12.33 5.00 -2.13
N SER A 49 -12.65 4.62 -3.36
CA SER A 49 -13.97 4.13 -3.67
C SER A 49 -14.19 2.77 -3.02
N SER A 50 -15.44 2.44 -2.78
CA SER A 50 -15.72 1.20 -2.07
C SER A 50 -15.77 -0.01 -2.98
N GLY A 51 -15.47 0.14 -4.24
CA GLY A 51 -15.46 -1.01 -5.11
C GLY A 51 -14.25 -1.87 -4.86
N GLY A 52 -14.21 -3.05 -5.43
CA GLY A 52 -13.13 -3.97 -5.19
C GLY A 52 -11.88 -3.72 -5.99
N ASN A 53 -11.86 -2.70 -6.83
CA ASN A 53 -10.71 -2.48 -7.70
C ASN A 53 -9.82 -1.33 -7.30
N THR A 54 -10.04 -0.76 -6.14
CA THR A 54 -9.21 0.34 -5.69
C THR A 54 -7.86 -0.18 -5.23
N LEU A 55 -6.80 0.47 -5.68
CA LEU A 55 -5.45 0.10 -5.31
C LEU A 55 -4.82 1.23 -4.51
N GLY A 56 -3.84 0.90 -3.70
CA GLY A 56 -3.15 1.90 -2.92
C GLY A 56 -2.41 2.90 -3.78
N ALA A 57 -2.27 4.10 -3.30
CA ALA A 57 -1.64 5.17 -4.05
C ALA A 57 -0.85 6.06 -3.11
N ILE A 58 0.06 6.84 -3.70
CA ILE A 58 0.90 7.75 -2.96
C ILE A 58 1.05 9.00 -3.81
N GLU A 59 1.26 10.13 -3.20
CA GLU A 59 1.47 11.36 -3.96
C GLU A 59 2.72 11.26 -4.80
N LYS A 60 2.64 11.78 -6.01
CA LYS A 60 3.77 11.74 -6.92
C LYS A 60 4.77 12.82 -6.55
N SER A 61 6.02 12.45 -6.48
CA SER A 61 7.09 13.36 -6.19
C SER A 61 7.94 13.48 -7.44
N GLY A 62 7.88 14.62 -8.10
CA GLY A 62 8.58 14.77 -9.36
C GLY A 62 7.82 14.16 -10.51
N ASN A 63 8.52 13.61 -11.47
CA ASN A 63 7.90 13.12 -12.70
C ASN A 63 7.82 11.62 -12.81
N SER A 64 8.28 10.91 -11.82
CA SER A 64 8.37 9.45 -11.91
C SER A 64 7.69 8.80 -10.73
N CYS A 65 7.35 7.54 -10.89
CA CYS A 65 6.82 6.74 -9.81
C CYS A 65 7.82 5.67 -9.41
N PRO A 66 7.71 5.15 -8.21
CA PRO A 66 8.62 4.07 -7.82
C PRO A 66 8.30 2.78 -8.55
N LEU A 67 9.22 1.84 -8.45
CA LEU A 67 9.04 0.56 -9.10
C LEU A 67 7.77 -0.11 -8.60
N GLY A 68 6.97 -0.63 -9.50
CA GLY A 68 5.71 -1.29 -9.15
C GLY A 68 4.52 -0.36 -9.14
N PHE A 69 4.73 0.91 -9.43
CA PHE A 69 3.66 1.91 -9.45
C PHE A 69 3.60 2.57 -10.82
N TYR A 70 2.46 3.11 -11.15
CA TYR A 70 2.31 3.86 -12.39
C TYR A 70 1.63 5.19 -12.11
N GLY A 71 1.85 6.15 -12.97
CA GLY A 71 1.33 7.50 -12.76
C GLY A 71 -0.14 7.63 -13.06
N SER A 72 -0.82 8.39 -12.24
CA SER A 72 -2.21 8.73 -12.44
C SER A 72 -2.37 10.16 -11.95
N GLY A 73 -2.28 11.12 -12.86
CA GLY A 73 -2.30 12.52 -12.48
C GLY A 73 -1.15 12.86 -11.55
N ASN A 74 -1.44 13.40 -10.42
CA ASN A 74 -0.43 13.78 -9.44
C ASN A 74 -0.12 12.68 -8.43
N TYR A 75 -0.44 11.46 -8.78
CA TYR A 75 -0.26 10.34 -7.86
C TYR A 75 0.40 9.16 -8.55
N CYS A 76 0.93 8.27 -7.75
CA CYS A 76 1.44 7.00 -8.23
C CYS A 76 0.56 5.92 -7.62
N VAL A 77 0.01 5.06 -8.46
CA VAL A 77 -0.93 4.02 -8.04
C VAL A 77 -0.22 2.68 -8.15
N SER A 78 -0.40 1.85 -7.14
CA SER A 78 0.22 0.55 -7.13
C SER A 78 -0.35 -0.33 -8.24
N SER A 79 0.51 -1.03 -8.95
CA SER A 79 0.06 -2.02 -9.92
C SER A 79 -0.61 -3.18 -9.18
N PRO A 80 -1.55 -3.87 -9.82
CA PRO A 80 -2.23 -4.98 -9.12
C PRO A 80 -1.29 -6.07 -8.67
N SER A 81 -0.20 -6.29 -9.40
CA SER A 81 0.73 -7.35 -9.04
C SER A 81 1.83 -6.88 -8.09
N ASN A 82 1.83 -5.62 -7.72
CA ASN A 82 2.87 -5.10 -6.84
C ASN A 82 2.55 -5.49 -5.39
N ASP A 83 3.55 -6.03 -4.71
CA ASP A 83 3.39 -6.44 -3.33
C ASP A 83 4.30 -5.67 -2.39
N ARG A 84 4.72 -4.47 -2.77
CA ARG A 84 5.60 -3.68 -1.94
C ARG A 84 5.00 -2.31 -1.69
N GLU A 85 5.25 -1.81 -0.51
CA GLU A 85 4.82 -0.49 -0.11
C GLU A 85 5.89 0.54 -0.45
N ALA A 86 5.48 1.75 -0.80
CA ALA A 86 6.40 2.83 -1.05
C ALA A 86 6.01 4.04 -0.21
N ILE A 87 7.01 4.82 0.17
CA ILE A 87 6.79 6.07 0.87
C ILE A 87 7.67 7.12 0.20
N GLU A 88 7.36 8.36 0.44
CA GLU A 88 8.14 9.44 -0.09
C GLU A 88 9.50 9.46 0.59
N LYS A 89 10.55 9.69 -0.17
CA LYS A 89 11.89 9.74 0.41
C LYS A 89 12.12 11.12 1.02
N VAL A 90 12.51 11.14 2.25
CA VAL A 90 12.80 12.38 2.95
C VAL A 90 14.29 12.44 3.18
N GLY A 91 14.93 13.42 2.56
CA GLY A 91 16.37 13.52 2.67
C GLY A 91 17.06 12.62 1.67
N LYS A 92 18.21 12.10 2.05
CA LYS A 92 19.08 11.39 1.11
C LYS A 92 19.07 9.89 1.27
N SER A 93 18.42 9.36 2.28
CA SER A 93 18.46 7.94 2.52
C SER A 93 17.11 7.43 2.91
N CYS A 94 16.94 6.13 2.79
CA CYS A 94 15.71 5.47 3.18
C CYS A 94 15.89 4.81 4.54
N PRO A 95 14.80 4.57 5.25
CA PRO A 95 14.91 3.89 6.53
C PRO A 95 15.38 2.46 6.36
N LEU A 96 15.81 1.88 7.45
CA LEU A 96 16.29 0.52 7.43
C LEU A 96 15.19 -0.41 6.93
N GLY A 97 15.52 -1.29 6.02
CA GLY A 97 14.54 -2.19 5.43
C GLY A 97 13.88 -1.64 4.18
N TRP A 98 14.28 -0.45 3.76
CA TRP A 98 13.75 0.17 2.56
C TRP A 98 14.88 0.58 1.64
N TYR A 99 14.62 0.67 0.35
CA TYR A 99 15.65 1.09 -0.59
C TYR A 99 15.09 2.17 -1.51
N GLY A 100 15.98 2.98 -2.07
CA GLY A 100 15.58 4.11 -2.89
C GLY A 100 15.15 3.70 -4.29
N SER A 101 14.13 4.38 -4.80
CA SER A 101 13.63 4.17 -6.14
C SER A 101 12.97 5.46 -6.61
N ASN A 102 13.63 6.20 -7.47
CA ASN A 102 13.06 7.40 -8.12
C ASN A 102 12.49 8.44 -7.15
N GLY A 103 13.20 8.72 -6.07
CA GLY A 103 12.72 9.72 -5.12
C GLY A 103 11.79 9.16 -4.06
N TYR A 104 11.65 7.87 -4.03
CA TYR A 104 10.81 7.18 -3.05
C TYR A 104 11.62 6.12 -2.34
N CYS A 105 11.08 5.63 -1.25
CA CYS A 105 11.65 4.47 -0.56
C CYS A 105 10.67 3.34 -0.68
N VAL A 106 11.16 2.19 -1.13
CA VAL A 106 10.34 1.01 -1.35
C VAL A 106 10.74 -0.03 -0.33
N LYS A 107 9.76 -0.66 0.27
CA LYS A 107 10.04 -1.63 1.33
C LYS A 107 10.66 -2.89 0.75
N SER A 108 11.74 -3.35 1.35
CA SER A 108 12.38 -4.59 0.94
C SER A 108 11.54 -5.78 1.41
N ARG A 109 11.65 -6.89 0.75
CA ARG A 109 10.93 -8.09 1.15
C ARG A 109 11.55 -8.77 2.34
#